data_90162af17802e0a2f1d8347cfc119ca0
#
_entry.id   90162af17802e0a2f1d8347cfc119ca0
#
_cell.length_a   1.000
_cell.length_b   1.000
_cell.length_c   1.000
_cell.angle_alpha   90.00
_cell.angle_beta   90.00
_cell.angle_gamma   90.00
#
_symmetry.space_group_name_H-M   'P 1'
#
loop_
_entity.id
_entity.type
_entity.pdbx_description
1 polymer ?
#
loop_
_entity_poly.entity_id
_entity_poly.type
_entity_poly.pdbx_seq_one_letter_code
_entity_poly.pdbx_strand_id
1 'polypeptide(L)'
;VVLTGITDYDRFISIARAAMENSRITAVSLRMAAMLEVFHELGMLPKELLPGAGNVVAYVERKGSGSVDLEKDYDRWERNYVNQLCDKGSEPVFDVDLSRQQSRYVMVINAPDDVLELAFVRPIDGSIFVFSSSEPHNEEQEIDRQRVENWLRILGMRSVQVHASGHASRSELIEILREASPKKLIPIHSEKPSVFNELIKEAGVECKIIETPRLSELRL
;
A
#
# COMPACT_ATOMS: atom_id res chain seq x y z
N VAL A 1 -2.59 -9.52 -7.16
CA VAL A 1 -3.26 -8.38 -6.49
C VAL A 1 -2.37 -7.89 -5.37
N VAL A 2 -2.29 -6.58 -5.17
CA VAL A 2 -1.47 -5.97 -4.10
C VAL A 2 -2.35 -5.02 -3.28
N LEU A 3 -2.38 -5.19 -1.96
CA LEU A 3 -3.01 -4.25 -1.02
C LEU A 3 -1.93 -3.32 -0.45
N THR A 4 -2.09 -2.01 -0.65
CA THR A 4 -1.19 -0.96 -0.15
C THR A 4 -1.94 0.32 0.16
N GLY A 5 -1.38 1.17 1.02
CA GLY A 5 -1.98 2.48 1.33
C GLY A 5 -2.03 3.40 0.12
N ILE A 6 -3.13 4.14 -0.03
CA ILE A 6 -3.35 5.04 -1.18
C ILE A 6 -2.34 6.20 -1.23
N THR A 7 -1.78 6.59 -0.09
CA THR A 7 -0.81 7.69 0.04
C THR A 7 0.64 7.23 -0.02
N ASP A 8 0.89 5.92 -0.08
CA ASP A 8 2.24 5.34 -0.13
C ASP A 8 2.73 5.29 -1.60
N TYR A 9 3.06 6.46 -2.15
CA TYR A 9 3.48 6.60 -3.55
C TYR A 9 4.83 5.93 -3.85
N ASP A 10 5.77 5.88 -2.91
CA ASP A 10 7.06 5.21 -3.10
C ASP A 10 6.88 3.70 -3.27
N ARG A 11 5.99 3.13 -2.48
CA ARG A 11 5.61 1.73 -2.62
C ARG A 11 4.88 1.47 -3.92
N PHE A 12 3.97 2.36 -4.30
CA PHE A 12 3.32 2.29 -5.61
C PHE A 12 4.33 2.30 -6.75
N ILE A 13 5.33 3.20 -6.72
CA ILE A 13 6.42 3.23 -7.71
C ILE A 13 7.12 1.87 -7.80
N SER A 14 7.44 1.27 -6.65
CA SER A 14 8.09 -0.03 -6.59
C SER A 14 7.23 -1.14 -7.21
N ILE A 15 5.93 -1.17 -6.89
CA ILE A 15 4.96 -2.12 -7.44
C ILE A 15 4.82 -1.94 -8.96
N ALA A 16 4.64 -0.71 -9.42
CA ALA A 16 4.44 -0.41 -10.83
C ALA A 16 5.70 -0.74 -11.67
N ARG A 17 6.89 -0.44 -11.17
CA ARG A 17 8.15 -0.84 -11.81
C ARG A 17 8.30 -2.35 -11.90
N ALA A 18 8.03 -3.07 -10.81
CA ALA A 18 8.04 -4.54 -10.82
C ALA A 18 7.02 -5.12 -11.81
N ALA A 19 5.84 -4.50 -11.95
CA ALA A 19 4.87 -4.90 -12.96
C ALA A 19 5.41 -4.68 -14.38
N MET A 20 6.01 -3.52 -14.65
CA MET A 20 6.62 -3.19 -15.95
C MET A 20 7.75 -4.17 -16.33
N GLU A 21 8.64 -4.48 -15.40
CA GLU A 21 9.73 -5.46 -15.60
C GLU A 21 9.22 -6.86 -15.97
N ASN A 22 7.99 -7.18 -15.55
CA ASN A 22 7.30 -8.43 -15.88
C ASN A 22 6.27 -8.26 -17.02
N SER A 23 6.36 -7.20 -17.81
CA SER A 23 5.48 -6.91 -18.95
C SER A 23 3.99 -6.86 -18.54
N ARG A 24 3.69 -6.33 -17.35
CA ARG A 24 2.34 -6.17 -16.83
C ARG A 24 1.99 -4.70 -16.66
N ILE A 25 0.70 -4.42 -16.71
CA ILE A 25 0.11 -3.10 -16.48
C ILE A 25 -0.43 -3.06 -15.05
N THR A 26 -0.20 -1.96 -14.35
CA THR A 26 -0.76 -1.75 -13.02
C THR A 26 -2.15 -1.14 -13.12
N ALA A 27 -3.17 -1.86 -12.64
CA ALA A 27 -4.54 -1.36 -12.56
C ALA A 27 -4.80 -0.79 -11.16
N VAL A 28 -5.26 0.46 -11.09
CA VAL A 28 -5.50 1.21 -9.84
C VAL A 28 -6.91 1.77 -9.82
N SER A 29 -7.50 1.94 -8.64
CA SER A 29 -8.81 2.59 -8.48
C SER A 29 -8.85 4.00 -9.09
N LEU A 30 -10.04 4.50 -9.45
CA LEU A 30 -10.20 5.88 -9.92
C LEU A 30 -9.63 6.89 -8.92
N ARG A 31 -9.84 6.64 -7.63
CA ARG A 31 -9.33 7.50 -6.57
C ARG A 31 -7.80 7.51 -6.53
N MET A 32 -7.19 6.35 -6.62
CA MET A 32 -5.73 6.27 -6.66
C MET A 32 -5.19 6.89 -7.95
N ALA A 33 -5.82 6.65 -9.09
CA ALA A 33 -5.44 7.26 -10.36
C ALA A 33 -5.40 8.79 -10.30
N ALA A 34 -6.43 9.41 -9.69
CA ALA A 34 -6.47 10.85 -9.47
C ALA A 34 -5.37 11.33 -8.50
N MET A 35 -5.08 10.56 -7.44
CA MET A 35 -3.97 10.87 -6.52
C MET A 35 -2.60 10.80 -7.21
N LEU A 36 -2.39 9.88 -8.13
CA LEU A 36 -1.14 9.79 -8.88
C LEU A 36 -0.90 11.04 -9.75
N GLU A 37 -1.94 11.65 -10.32
CA GLU A 37 -1.82 12.92 -11.04
C GLU A 37 -1.35 14.03 -10.09
N VAL A 38 -1.92 14.13 -8.88
CA VAL A 38 -1.48 15.09 -7.86
C VAL A 38 -0.01 14.86 -7.46
N PHE A 39 0.40 13.61 -7.22
CA PHE A 39 1.80 13.31 -6.91
C PHE A 39 2.75 13.68 -8.05
N HIS A 40 2.31 13.53 -9.30
CA HIS A 40 3.08 13.97 -10.44
C HIS A 40 3.21 15.50 -10.51
N GLU A 41 2.13 16.24 -10.30
CA GLU A 41 2.15 17.70 -10.25
C GLU A 41 3.08 18.23 -9.16
N LEU A 42 3.21 17.51 -8.04
CA LEU A 42 4.15 17.81 -6.96
C LEU A 42 5.60 17.37 -7.25
N GLY A 43 5.85 16.78 -8.42
CA GLY A 43 7.19 16.31 -8.80
C GLY A 43 7.61 15.00 -8.11
N MET A 44 6.69 14.29 -7.46
CA MET A 44 6.96 13.08 -6.67
C MET A 44 6.81 11.79 -7.50
N LEU A 45 6.06 11.85 -8.62
CA LEU A 45 5.79 10.69 -9.47
C LEU A 45 6.26 10.92 -10.90
N PRO A 46 7.02 10.00 -11.51
CA PRO A 46 7.42 10.10 -12.91
C PRO A 46 6.23 9.91 -13.86
N LYS A 47 6.26 10.62 -15.00
CA LYS A 47 5.16 10.67 -15.97
C LYS A 47 4.76 9.30 -16.53
N GLU A 48 5.72 8.40 -16.71
CA GLU A 48 5.48 7.04 -17.22
C GLU A 48 4.64 6.15 -16.31
N LEU A 49 4.39 6.58 -15.06
CA LEU A 49 3.52 5.91 -14.09
C LEU A 49 2.15 6.58 -13.92
N LEU A 50 1.81 7.53 -14.78
CA LEU A 50 0.47 8.09 -14.84
C LEU A 50 -0.50 7.18 -15.59
N PRO A 51 -1.80 7.19 -15.23
CA PRO A 51 -2.83 6.58 -16.04
C PRO A 51 -2.79 7.13 -17.48
N GLY A 52 -2.76 6.24 -18.46
CA GLY A 52 -2.65 6.59 -19.88
C GLY A 52 -1.23 6.64 -20.44
N ALA A 53 -0.20 6.51 -19.63
CA ALA A 53 1.17 6.36 -20.11
C ALA A 53 1.51 4.92 -20.60
N GLY A 54 0.53 4.00 -20.58
CA GLY A 54 0.68 2.62 -21.04
C GLY A 54 1.07 1.61 -19.97
N ASN A 55 1.62 2.06 -18.84
CA ASN A 55 2.07 1.19 -17.74
C ASN A 55 1.08 1.14 -16.56
N VAL A 56 0.21 2.12 -16.47
CA VAL A 56 -0.81 2.25 -15.45
C VAL A 56 -2.16 2.52 -16.12
N VAL A 57 -3.21 1.89 -15.63
CA VAL A 57 -4.57 2.08 -16.09
C VAL A 57 -5.51 2.28 -14.91
N ALA A 58 -6.49 3.17 -15.08
CA ALA A 58 -7.54 3.35 -14.09
C ALA A 58 -8.54 2.19 -14.17
N TYR A 59 -8.89 1.63 -13.02
CA TYR A 59 -9.92 0.61 -12.86
C TYR A 59 -11.18 1.24 -12.28
N VAL A 60 -12.32 0.97 -12.92
CA VAL A 60 -13.63 1.44 -12.46
C VAL A 60 -14.23 0.38 -11.54
N GLU A 61 -14.19 0.64 -10.25
CA GLU A 61 -14.71 -0.25 -9.20
C GLU A 61 -16.23 -0.30 -9.23
N ARG A 62 -16.84 -1.45 -8.92
CA ARG A 62 -18.28 -1.53 -8.74
C ARG A 62 -18.73 -0.76 -7.50
N LYS A 63 -19.87 -0.12 -7.57
CA LYS A 63 -20.48 0.55 -6.42
C LYS A 63 -21.39 -0.41 -5.62
N GLY A 64 -21.87 0.06 -4.47
CA GLY A 64 -22.66 -0.74 -3.54
C GLY A 64 -23.94 -1.38 -4.16
N SER A 65 -24.43 -0.85 -5.27
CA SER A 65 -25.49 -1.47 -6.09
C SER A 65 -25.04 -2.76 -6.82
N GLY A 66 -23.72 -3.01 -6.89
CA GLY A 66 -23.14 -4.09 -7.70
C GLY A 66 -23.11 -3.76 -9.20
N SER A 67 -23.51 -2.55 -9.60
CA SER A 67 -23.54 -2.11 -11.00
C SER A 67 -22.37 -1.18 -11.34
N VAL A 68 -22.21 -0.87 -12.63
CA VAL A 68 -21.19 0.03 -13.18
C VAL A 68 -21.90 1.08 -14.06
N ASP A 69 -23.01 1.62 -13.59
CA ASP A 69 -23.72 2.71 -14.29
C ASP A 69 -23.09 4.03 -13.88
N LEU A 70 -22.17 4.54 -14.71
CA LEU A 70 -21.41 5.78 -14.44
C LEU A 70 -22.32 6.98 -14.16
N GLU A 71 -23.50 7.05 -14.76
CA GLU A 71 -24.40 8.19 -14.57
C GLU A 71 -25.15 8.15 -13.26
N LYS A 72 -25.44 6.96 -12.74
CA LYS A 72 -26.27 6.78 -11.53
C LYS A 72 -25.47 6.50 -10.27
N ASP A 73 -24.38 5.72 -10.37
CA ASP A 73 -23.74 5.12 -9.23
C ASP A 73 -22.48 5.90 -8.80
N TYR A 74 -21.93 6.76 -9.67
CA TYR A 74 -20.66 7.44 -9.43
C TYR A 74 -20.85 8.93 -9.15
N ASP A 75 -20.01 9.47 -8.28
CA ASP A 75 -19.96 10.88 -7.98
C ASP A 75 -19.56 11.71 -9.21
N ARG A 76 -19.94 12.99 -9.19
CA ARG A 76 -19.64 13.91 -10.28
C ARG A 76 -18.14 13.99 -10.61
N TRP A 77 -17.29 13.94 -9.58
CA TRP A 77 -15.85 14.01 -9.79
C TRP A 77 -15.32 12.75 -10.51
N GLU A 78 -15.83 11.56 -10.16
CA GLU A 78 -15.44 10.29 -10.78
C GLU A 78 -15.81 10.26 -12.26
N ARG A 79 -17.04 10.66 -12.59
CA ARG A 79 -17.50 10.77 -13.98
C ARG A 79 -16.65 11.74 -14.78
N ASN A 80 -16.38 12.93 -14.23
CA ASN A 80 -15.53 13.92 -14.88
C ASN A 80 -14.12 13.37 -15.10
N TYR A 81 -13.58 12.63 -14.13
CA TYR A 81 -12.25 12.06 -14.25
C TYR A 81 -12.20 10.96 -15.32
N VAL A 82 -13.18 10.07 -15.37
CA VAL A 82 -13.32 9.08 -16.46
C VAL A 82 -13.35 9.76 -17.83
N ASN A 83 -14.16 10.80 -18.00
CA ASN A 83 -14.24 11.55 -19.25
C ASN A 83 -12.88 12.18 -19.60
N GLN A 84 -12.18 12.78 -18.64
CA GLN A 84 -10.84 13.35 -18.86
C GLN A 84 -9.82 12.27 -19.30
N LEU A 85 -9.88 11.07 -18.72
CA LEU A 85 -9.03 9.97 -19.16
C LEU A 85 -9.33 9.57 -20.60
N CYS A 86 -10.61 9.43 -20.97
CA CYS A 86 -11.02 9.11 -22.33
C CYS A 86 -10.59 10.20 -23.33
N ASP A 87 -10.73 11.48 -22.98
CA ASP A 87 -10.30 12.60 -23.82
C ASP A 87 -8.78 12.62 -24.04
N LYS A 88 -8.01 12.11 -23.07
CA LYS A 88 -6.56 11.90 -23.19
C LYS A 88 -6.18 10.62 -23.94
N GLY A 89 -7.16 9.84 -24.42
CA GLY A 89 -6.95 8.56 -25.09
C GLY A 89 -6.60 7.40 -24.14
N SER A 90 -6.92 7.54 -22.87
CA SER A 90 -6.72 6.51 -21.85
C SER A 90 -8.06 5.95 -21.39
N GLU A 91 -8.51 4.89 -22.03
CA GLU A 91 -9.73 4.22 -21.59
C GLU A 91 -9.52 3.49 -20.28
N PRO A 92 -10.37 3.73 -19.25
CA PRO A 92 -10.32 2.97 -18.01
C PRO A 92 -10.77 1.51 -18.26
N VAL A 93 -10.32 0.60 -17.41
CA VAL A 93 -10.71 -0.81 -17.46
C VAL A 93 -11.76 -1.13 -16.40
N PHE A 94 -12.53 -2.18 -16.67
CA PHE A 94 -13.58 -2.70 -15.81
C PHE A 94 -13.21 -4.12 -15.32
N ASP A 95 -14.00 -4.65 -14.39
CA ASP A 95 -13.81 -6.02 -13.88
C ASP A 95 -13.79 -7.07 -15.00
N VAL A 96 -14.61 -6.91 -16.04
CA VAL A 96 -14.66 -7.80 -17.20
C VAL A 96 -13.36 -7.79 -18.01
N ASP A 97 -12.69 -6.64 -18.12
CA ASP A 97 -11.41 -6.51 -18.83
C ASP A 97 -10.29 -7.17 -18.04
N LEU A 98 -10.25 -6.92 -16.73
CA LEU A 98 -9.32 -7.58 -15.83
C LEU A 98 -9.54 -9.10 -15.84
N SER A 99 -10.78 -9.57 -15.74
CA SER A 99 -11.14 -10.98 -15.74
C SER A 99 -10.67 -11.70 -17.01
N ARG A 100 -10.79 -11.08 -18.18
CA ARG A 100 -10.39 -11.67 -19.46
C ARG A 100 -8.87 -11.72 -19.69
N GLN A 101 -8.12 -10.84 -19.07
CA GLN A 101 -6.68 -10.69 -19.33
C GLN A 101 -5.85 -10.62 -18.03
N GLN A 102 -6.18 -11.45 -17.05
CA GLN A 102 -5.60 -11.37 -15.70
C GLN A 102 -4.07 -11.42 -15.66
N SER A 103 -3.45 -12.22 -16.52
CA SER A 103 -1.98 -12.30 -16.62
C SER A 103 -1.31 -11.00 -17.05
N ARG A 104 -2.07 -10.09 -17.67
CA ARG A 104 -1.59 -8.79 -18.12
C ARG A 104 -1.53 -7.75 -17.01
N TYR A 105 -2.27 -7.95 -15.91
CA TYR A 105 -2.46 -6.91 -14.91
C TYR A 105 -1.86 -7.26 -13.55
N VAL A 106 -1.41 -6.24 -12.86
CA VAL A 106 -1.23 -6.22 -11.40
C VAL A 106 -2.29 -5.25 -10.84
N MET A 107 -3.30 -5.79 -10.18
CA MET A 107 -4.34 -4.97 -9.57
C MET A 107 -3.87 -4.46 -8.21
N VAL A 108 -3.93 -3.16 -7.98
CA VAL A 108 -3.63 -2.51 -6.71
C VAL A 108 -4.94 -2.07 -6.06
N ILE A 109 -5.15 -2.51 -4.84
CA ILE A 109 -6.28 -2.11 -4.00
C ILE A 109 -5.76 -1.36 -2.77
N ASN A 110 -6.57 -0.46 -2.21
CA ASN A 110 -6.12 0.50 -1.21
C ASN A 110 -6.79 0.35 0.17
N ALA A 111 -7.86 -0.42 0.25
CA ALA A 111 -8.56 -0.73 1.48
C ALA A 111 -8.90 -2.22 1.59
N PRO A 112 -9.04 -2.77 2.81
CA PRO A 112 -9.46 -4.16 3.01
C PRO A 112 -10.79 -4.51 2.32
N ASP A 113 -11.73 -3.56 2.26
CA ASP A 113 -13.04 -3.76 1.63
C ASP A 113 -12.97 -3.91 0.11
N ASP A 114 -11.94 -3.37 -0.53
CA ASP A 114 -11.73 -3.48 -1.98
C ASP A 114 -11.50 -4.95 -2.41
N VAL A 115 -11.24 -5.86 -1.47
CA VAL A 115 -11.16 -7.31 -1.75
C VAL A 115 -12.45 -7.84 -2.39
N LEU A 116 -13.59 -7.19 -2.16
CA LEU A 116 -14.89 -7.55 -2.75
C LEU A 116 -14.89 -7.46 -4.28
N GLU A 117 -14.09 -6.55 -4.85
CA GLU A 117 -13.91 -6.42 -6.30
C GLU A 117 -13.41 -7.72 -6.94
N LEU A 118 -12.63 -8.51 -6.20
CA LEU A 118 -12.11 -9.79 -6.68
C LEU A 118 -13.21 -10.82 -6.95
N ALA A 119 -14.37 -10.69 -6.32
CA ALA A 119 -15.52 -11.56 -6.62
C ALA A 119 -16.04 -11.35 -8.05
N PHE A 120 -15.87 -10.16 -8.61
CA PHE A 120 -16.25 -9.83 -9.99
C PHE A 120 -15.12 -10.12 -10.98
N VAL A 121 -13.88 -9.83 -10.61
CA VAL A 121 -12.69 -10.15 -11.42
C VAL A 121 -12.47 -11.66 -11.54
N ARG A 122 -12.87 -12.45 -10.54
CA ARG A 122 -12.77 -13.92 -10.49
C ARG A 122 -11.34 -14.40 -10.74
N PRO A 123 -10.44 -14.24 -9.77
CA PRO A 123 -9.04 -14.62 -9.91
C PRO A 123 -8.88 -16.06 -10.38
N ILE A 124 -7.96 -16.30 -11.33
CA ILE A 124 -7.63 -17.65 -11.80
C ILE A 124 -6.71 -18.37 -10.81
N ASP A 125 -6.66 -19.70 -10.91
CA ASP A 125 -5.76 -20.53 -10.12
C ASP A 125 -4.30 -20.04 -10.23
N GLY A 126 -3.61 -20.00 -9.09
CA GLY A 126 -2.26 -19.49 -9.01
C GLY A 126 -2.17 -17.97 -8.84
N SER A 127 -3.29 -17.24 -8.83
CA SER A 127 -3.31 -15.83 -8.46
C SER A 127 -2.82 -15.63 -7.03
N ILE A 128 -2.00 -14.60 -6.82
CA ILE A 128 -1.42 -14.28 -5.52
C ILE A 128 -1.95 -12.94 -5.04
N PHE A 129 -2.25 -12.87 -3.74
CA PHE A 129 -2.55 -11.64 -3.04
C PHE A 129 -1.35 -11.23 -2.18
N VAL A 130 -0.89 -10.00 -2.35
CA VAL A 130 0.25 -9.45 -1.61
C VAL A 130 -0.27 -8.42 -0.62
N PHE A 131 -0.06 -8.67 0.67
CA PHE A 131 -0.19 -7.65 1.68
C PHE A 131 1.08 -6.81 1.70
N SER A 132 1.01 -5.60 1.17
CA SER A 132 2.12 -4.65 1.15
C SER A 132 1.88 -3.51 2.14
N SER A 133 1.42 -3.86 3.31
CA SER A 133 1.19 -2.99 4.48
C SER A 133 1.83 -3.64 5.71
N SER A 134 1.93 -2.90 6.81
CA SER A 134 2.35 -3.48 8.09
C SER A 134 1.40 -4.59 8.55
N GLU A 135 1.89 -5.44 9.44
CA GLU A 135 1.02 -6.35 10.18
C GLU A 135 0.03 -5.56 11.04
N PRO A 136 -1.14 -6.15 11.36
CA PRO A 136 -2.11 -5.53 12.25
C PRO A 136 -1.49 -5.12 13.59
N HIS A 137 -1.83 -3.93 14.07
CA HIS A 137 -1.33 -3.40 15.36
C HIS A 137 -2.42 -3.29 16.42
N ASN A 138 -3.67 -3.49 16.04
CA ASN A 138 -4.83 -3.42 16.91
C ASN A 138 -5.91 -4.41 16.46
N GLU A 139 -6.92 -4.58 17.32
CA GLU A 139 -8.01 -5.53 17.10
C GLU A 139 -8.83 -5.23 15.84
N GLU A 140 -9.05 -3.98 15.50
CA GLU A 140 -9.80 -3.59 14.30
C GLU A 140 -9.07 -4.03 13.03
N GLN A 141 -7.76 -3.77 12.94
CA GLN A 141 -6.94 -4.20 11.82
C GLN A 141 -6.82 -5.72 11.72
N GLU A 142 -6.83 -6.42 12.85
CA GLU A 142 -6.84 -7.89 12.88
C GLU A 142 -8.14 -8.44 12.30
N ILE A 143 -9.28 -7.84 12.65
CA ILE A 143 -10.60 -8.19 12.09
C ILE A 143 -10.61 -7.95 10.58
N ASP A 144 -10.10 -6.80 10.12
CA ASP A 144 -10.00 -6.49 8.70
C ASP A 144 -9.11 -7.49 7.96
N ARG A 145 -7.97 -7.84 8.54
CA ARG A 145 -7.07 -8.85 8.00
C ARG A 145 -7.76 -10.20 7.85
N GLN A 146 -8.44 -10.66 8.89
CA GLN A 146 -9.19 -11.92 8.88
C GLN A 146 -10.31 -11.91 7.83
N ARG A 147 -10.99 -10.78 7.66
CA ARG A 147 -12.03 -10.62 6.62
C ARG A 147 -11.44 -10.79 5.22
N VAL A 148 -10.33 -10.12 4.92
CA VAL A 148 -9.62 -10.29 3.65
C VAL A 148 -9.20 -11.75 3.45
N GLU A 149 -8.57 -12.37 4.43
CA GLU A 149 -8.11 -13.77 4.34
C GLU A 149 -9.27 -14.77 4.14
N ASN A 150 -10.44 -14.49 4.71
CA ASN A 150 -11.63 -15.30 4.46
C ASN A 150 -12.09 -15.20 3.00
N TRP A 151 -12.09 -14.00 2.42
CA TRP A 151 -12.38 -13.81 0.99
C TRP A 151 -11.36 -14.52 0.11
N LEU A 152 -10.07 -14.38 0.41
CA LEU A 152 -9.01 -15.06 -0.35
C LEU A 152 -9.17 -16.58 -0.32
N ARG A 153 -9.57 -17.15 0.81
CA ARG A 153 -9.87 -18.59 0.92
C ARG A 153 -11.04 -19.01 0.04
N ILE A 154 -12.12 -18.23 0.01
CA ILE A 154 -13.28 -18.46 -0.87
C ILE A 154 -12.87 -18.39 -2.34
N LEU A 155 -12.00 -17.46 -2.70
CA LEU A 155 -11.53 -17.25 -4.06
C LEU A 155 -10.37 -18.18 -4.47
N GLY A 156 -9.91 -19.08 -3.58
CA GLY A 156 -8.80 -19.99 -3.87
C GLY A 156 -7.44 -19.29 -4.04
N MET A 157 -7.29 -18.07 -3.54
CA MET A 157 -6.07 -17.29 -3.63
C MET A 157 -5.11 -17.57 -2.48
N ARG A 158 -3.82 -17.60 -2.78
CA ARG A 158 -2.75 -17.61 -1.77
C ARG A 158 -2.33 -16.18 -1.46
N SER A 159 -2.09 -15.90 -0.17
CA SER A 159 -1.55 -14.61 0.26
C SER A 159 -0.06 -14.71 0.63
N VAL A 160 0.64 -13.59 0.48
CA VAL A 160 2.01 -13.38 0.96
C VAL A 160 2.12 -12.01 1.60
N GLN A 161 2.93 -11.90 2.65
CA GLN A 161 3.27 -10.63 3.28
C GLN A 161 4.57 -10.11 2.67
N VAL A 162 4.55 -8.92 2.08
CA VAL A 162 5.74 -8.23 1.57
C VAL A 162 5.66 -6.77 2.01
N HIS A 163 6.32 -6.47 3.09
CA HIS A 163 6.31 -5.12 3.66
C HIS A 163 7.74 -4.69 3.99
N ALA A 164 8.16 -3.54 3.46
CA ALA A 164 9.31 -2.81 3.95
C ALA A 164 8.82 -1.74 4.91
N SER A 165 9.25 -1.80 6.16
CA SER A 165 8.91 -0.78 7.16
C SER A 165 9.51 0.57 6.74
N GLY A 166 8.76 1.66 6.93
CA GLY A 166 9.30 3.01 6.87
C GLY A 166 10.12 3.40 8.11
N HIS A 167 10.21 2.49 9.10
CA HIS A 167 11.04 2.68 10.28
C HIS A 167 12.46 2.22 10.00
N ALA A 168 13.43 2.81 10.72
CA ALA A 168 14.82 2.40 10.65
C ALA A 168 14.98 0.92 11.01
N SER A 169 15.75 0.19 10.22
CA SER A 169 16.14 -1.18 10.50
C SER A 169 17.05 -1.27 11.72
N ARG A 170 17.24 -2.49 12.24
CA ARG A 170 18.17 -2.71 13.36
C ARG A 170 19.58 -2.19 13.06
N SER A 171 20.10 -2.42 11.87
CA SER A 171 21.41 -1.94 11.43
C SER A 171 21.49 -0.43 11.37
N GLU A 172 20.46 0.23 10.84
CA GLU A 172 20.39 1.70 10.77
C GLU A 172 20.29 2.31 12.18
N LEU A 173 19.51 1.70 13.09
CA LEU A 173 19.47 2.16 14.49
C LEU A 173 20.84 2.07 15.16
N ILE A 174 21.62 1.03 14.90
CA ILE A 174 23.00 0.88 15.41
C ILE A 174 23.91 1.97 14.81
N GLU A 175 23.77 2.26 13.53
CA GLU A 175 24.52 3.32 12.86
C GLU A 175 24.18 4.71 13.42
N ILE A 176 22.90 5.01 13.58
CA ILE A 176 22.43 6.25 14.22
C ILE A 176 23.01 6.38 15.64
N LEU A 177 23.01 5.32 16.43
CA LEU A 177 23.58 5.33 17.78
C LEU A 177 25.09 5.60 17.77
N ARG A 178 25.82 5.03 16.81
CA ARG A 178 27.27 5.29 16.65
C ARG A 178 27.56 6.74 16.28
N GLU A 179 26.85 7.26 15.30
CA GLU A 179 27.05 8.63 14.81
C GLU A 179 26.64 9.67 15.85
N ALA A 180 25.47 9.48 16.47
CA ALA A 180 24.95 10.43 17.45
C ALA A 180 25.68 10.36 18.80
N SER A 181 26.24 9.19 19.16
CA SER A 181 26.90 8.92 20.46
C SER A 181 26.17 9.55 21.66
N PRO A 182 24.87 9.27 21.83
CA PRO A 182 24.03 9.95 22.81
C PRO A 182 24.42 9.53 24.23
N LYS A 183 24.43 10.46 25.18
CA LYS A 183 24.59 10.13 26.61
C LYS A 183 23.35 9.52 27.26
N LYS A 184 22.17 9.84 26.69
CA LYS A 184 20.87 9.37 27.15
C LYS A 184 20.03 8.96 25.94
N LEU A 185 19.34 7.83 26.02
CA LEU A 185 18.42 7.33 25.01
C LEU A 185 17.04 7.12 25.65
N ILE A 186 16.02 7.64 25.01
CA ILE A 186 14.62 7.50 25.41
C ILE A 186 13.89 6.73 24.32
N PRO A 187 13.69 5.41 24.47
CA PRO A 187 12.89 4.65 23.49
C PRO A 187 11.42 5.08 23.59
N ILE A 188 10.84 5.51 22.48
CA ILE A 188 9.41 5.77 22.32
C ILE A 188 8.83 4.79 21.31
N HIS A 189 7.53 4.54 21.35
CA HIS A 189 6.85 3.58 20.47
C HIS A 189 7.51 2.18 20.46
N SER A 190 7.98 1.73 21.63
CA SER A 190 8.60 0.43 21.78
C SER A 190 7.87 -0.39 22.81
N GLU A 191 7.48 -1.62 22.45
CA GLU A 191 6.90 -2.57 23.38
C GLU A 191 7.93 -3.14 24.35
N LYS A 192 9.19 -3.20 23.94
CA LYS A 192 10.32 -3.74 24.72
C LYS A 192 11.51 -2.76 24.72
N PRO A 193 11.46 -1.69 25.50
CA PRO A 193 12.57 -0.73 25.58
C PRO A 193 13.92 -1.35 25.93
N SER A 194 13.92 -2.47 26.66
CA SER A 194 15.13 -3.21 27.07
C SER A 194 15.96 -3.74 25.90
N VAL A 195 15.36 -3.95 24.71
CA VAL A 195 16.08 -4.36 23.47
C VAL A 195 17.15 -3.34 23.09
N PHE A 196 16.94 -2.06 23.41
CA PHE A 196 17.92 -1.02 23.12
C PHE A 196 19.24 -1.17 23.89
N ASN A 197 19.29 -1.93 24.99
CA ASN A 197 20.54 -2.28 25.68
C ASN A 197 21.48 -3.09 24.76
N GLU A 198 20.92 -3.99 23.95
CA GLU A 198 21.69 -4.78 22.99
C GLU A 198 22.21 -3.89 21.85
N LEU A 199 21.34 -2.99 21.33
CA LEU A 199 21.73 -2.06 20.26
C LEU A 199 22.86 -1.12 20.71
N ILE A 200 22.78 -0.58 21.93
CA ILE A 200 23.81 0.27 22.53
C ILE A 200 25.15 -0.47 22.64
N LYS A 201 25.10 -1.72 23.12
CA LYS A 201 26.28 -2.57 23.24
C LYS A 201 26.91 -2.86 21.87
N GLU A 202 26.12 -3.17 20.86
CA GLU A 202 26.59 -3.41 19.49
C GLU A 202 27.11 -2.14 18.82
N ALA A 203 26.49 -1.00 19.09
CA ALA A 203 26.96 0.28 18.64
C ALA A 203 28.32 0.68 19.28
N GLY A 204 28.65 0.08 20.44
CA GLY A 204 29.88 0.39 21.16
C GLY A 204 29.86 1.79 21.79
N VAL A 205 28.69 2.31 22.16
CA VAL A 205 28.53 3.64 22.77
C VAL A 205 28.19 3.57 24.23
N GLU A 206 28.66 4.54 25.03
CA GLU A 206 28.27 4.69 26.43
C GLU A 206 27.01 5.53 26.52
N CYS A 207 25.86 4.86 26.62
CA CYS A 207 24.54 5.48 26.64
C CYS A 207 23.67 4.91 27.75
N LYS A 208 22.97 5.78 28.46
CA LYS A 208 22.00 5.38 29.49
C LYS A 208 20.58 5.37 28.92
N ILE A 209 19.89 4.23 29.00
CA ILE A 209 18.47 4.18 28.68
C ILE A 209 17.67 4.84 29.80
N ILE A 210 16.75 5.71 29.42
CA ILE A 210 15.74 6.27 30.31
C ILE A 210 14.40 5.71 29.90
N GLU A 211 13.86 4.80 30.71
CA GLU A 211 12.51 4.30 30.56
C GLU A 211 11.53 5.32 31.12
N THR A 212 10.60 5.78 30.28
CA THR A 212 9.57 6.71 30.71
C THR A 212 8.28 5.94 30.99
N PRO A 213 7.77 5.98 32.22
CA PRO A 213 6.42 5.52 32.47
C PRO A 213 5.42 6.41 31.67
N ARG A 214 4.34 5.80 31.20
CA ARG A 214 3.26 6.55 30.53
C ARG A 214 2.79 7.69 31.45
N LEU A 215 2.71 8.92 30.92
CA LEU A 215 2.23 10.12 31.60
C LEU A 215 3.15 10.70 32.70
N SER A 216 4.45 10.45 32.66
CA SER A 216 5.38 11.13 33.58
C SER A 216 6.12 12.28 32.89
N GLU A 217 6.35 13.37 33.63
CA GLU A 217 7.23 14.45 33.18
C GLU A 217 8.70 13.96 33.26
N LEU A 218 9.40 14.11 32.13
CA LEU A 218 10.85 13.89 32.06
C LEU A 218 11.57 15.14 32.53
N ARG A 219 12.30 15.03 33.63
CA ARG A 219 13.36 16.00 33.95
C ARG A 219 14.67 15.52 33.31
N LEU A 220 15.07 16.22 32.25
CA LEU A 220 16.32 15.98 31.52
C LEU A 220 17.54 16.50 32.28
#